data_90d8e5ef6fa1b803db9bcbf0bb097916
#
_entry.id   90d8e5ef6fa1b803db9bcbf0bb097916
#
_cell.length_a   1.000
_cell.length_b   1.000
_cell.length_c   1.000
_cell.angle_alpha   90.00
_cell.angle_beta   90.00
_cell.angle_gamma   90.00
#
_symmetry.space_group_name_H-M   'P 1'
#
loop_
_entity.id
_entity.type
_entity.pdbx_description
1 polymer ?
#
loop_
_entity_poly.entity_id
_entity_poly.type
_entity_poly.pdbx_seq_one_letter_code
_entity_poly.pdbx_strand_id
1 'polypeptide(L)'
;AALGHDSVRYWMHNNMITIAGKKMGKSYNNFITLEQFFAGKHELLEQPFSPMTIRFFILQAHYRSTVDFSNDALVAAEKGLARLTEAYQRLMKIKASATTSEHLNPELLNSLRTRCQEAMDDDLNSPIVISHLFDSARAINTVFDGKGTISQADLELILCLNDNLPMLK
;
A
#
# COMPACT_ATOMS: atom_id res chain seq x y z
N ALA A 1 -21.20 27.06 -15.98
CA ALA A 1 -21.81 28.25 -16.57
C ALA A 1 -22.21 29.29 -15.52
N ALA A 2 -22.68 28.88 -14.31
CA ALA A 2 -23.13 29.83 -13.28
C ALA A 2 -21.99 30.66 -12.64
N LEU A 3 -20.75 30.16 -12.64
CA LEU A 3 -19.60 30.81 -12.01
C LEU A 3 -18.80 31.72 -12.96
N GLY A 4 -19.04 31.66 -14.28
CA GLY A 4 -18.29 32.44 -15.27
C GLY A 4 -16.80 32.07 -15.44
N HIS A 5 -16.34 31.01 -14.73
CA HIS A 5 -14.99 30.46 -14.80
C HIS A 5 -15.01 28.97 -14.55
N ASP A 6 -13.92 28.28 -14.86
CA ASP A 6 -13.76 26.84 -14.56
C ASP A 6 -13.79 26.60 -13.04
N SER A 7 -14.65 25.69 -12.59
CA SER A 7 -14.80 25.36 -11.17
C SER A 7 -13.72 24.38 -10.68
N VAL A 8 -13.13 23.59 -11.57
CA VAL A 8 -12.08 22.61 -11.28
C VAL A 8 -11.03 22.60 -12.39
N ARG A 9 -9.77 22.35 -12.03
CA ARG A 9 -8.68 22.18 -12.99
C ARG A 9 -8.52 20.74 -13.46
N TYR A 10 -8.79 19.79 -12.55
CA TYR A 10 -8.64 18.36 -12.80
C TYR A 10 -9.91 17.65 -12.37
N TRP A 11 -10.35 16.71 -13.18
CA TRP A 11 -11.55 15.91 -12.93
C TRP A 11 -11.15 14.43 -12.88
N MET A 12 -11.31 13.80 -11.72
CA MET A 12 -10.98 12.39 -11.53
C MET A 12 -12.25 11.60 -11.23
N HIS A 13 -12.37 10.43 -11.85
CA HIS A 13 -13.43 9.48 -11.60
C HIS A 13 -12.83 8.13 -11.17
N ASN A 14 -13.24 7.64 -10.03
CA ASN A 14 -12.97 6.27 -9.63
C ASN A 14 -14.08 5.34 -10.14
N ASN A 15 -13.77 4.06 -10.22
CA ASN A 15 -14.75 3.03 -10.57
C ASN A 15 -15.59 2.64 -9.34
N MET A 16 -16.52 1.70 -9.54
CA MET A 16 -17.47 1.28 -8.52
C MET A 16 -16.85 0.28 -7.54
N ILE A 17 -17.48 0.19 -6.38
CA ILE A 17 -17.23 -0.86 -5.40
C ILE A 17 -18.31 -1.93 -5.57
N THR A 18 -17.88 -3.20 -5.54
CA THR A 18 -18.75 -4.38 -5.56
C THR A 18 -18.57 -5.20 -4.27
N ILE A 19 -19.54 -6.03 -3.97
CA ILE A 19 -19.50 -7.02 -2.91
C ILE A 19 -19.94 -8.35 -3.51
N ALA A 20 -19.02 -9.32 -3.52
CA ALA A 20 -19.23 -10.61 -4.18
C ALA A 20 -19.70 -10.43 -5.65
N GLY A 21 -19.04 -9.54 -6.39
CA GLY A 21 -19.32 -9.24 -7.79
C GLY A 21 -20.58 -8.40 -8.06
N LYS A 22 -21.37 -8.06 -7.02
CA LYS A 22 -22.58 -7.25 -7.17
C LYS A 22 -22.30 -5.80 -6.76
N LYS A 23 -22.82 -4.84 -7.53
CA LYS A 23 -22.68 -3.42 -7.19
C LYS A 23 -23.15 -3.15 -5.76
N MET A 24 -22.31 -2.49 -4.97
CA MET A 24 -22.70 -2.05 -3.64
C MET A 24 -23.69 -0.90 -3.71
N GLY A 25 -24.79 -1.01 -2.97
CA GLY A 25 -25.81 0.04 -2.94
C GLY A 25 -26.90 -0.23 -1.92
N LYS A 26 -27.47 0.85 -1.37
CA LYS A 26 -28.56 0.75 -0.37
C LYS A 26 -29.76 -0.01 -0.89
N SER A 27 -30.12 0.16 -2.17
CA SER A 27 -31.23 -0.53 -2.82
C SER A 27 -31.03 -2.05 -2.98
N TYR A 28 -29.78 -2.52 -2.88
CA TYR A 28 -29.45 -3.95 -2.98
C TYR A 28 -29.25 -4.61 -1.61
N ASN A 29 -29.46 -3.84 -0.53
CA ASN A 29 -29.27 -4.30 0.86
C ASN A 29 -27.88 -4.92 1.13
N ASN A 30 -26.86 -4.46 0.40
CA ASN A 30 -25.49 -4.92 0.53
C ASN A 30 -24.51 -3.74 0.82
N PHE A 31 -25.04 -2.63 1.33
CA PHE A 31 -24.25 -1.45 1.63
C PHE A 31 -23.62 -1.59 3.01
N ILE A 32 -22.28 -1.55 3.06
CA ILE A 32 -21.51 -1.61 4.30
C ILE A 32 -20.91 -0.23 4.56
N THR A 33 -21.16 0.34 5.74
CA THR A 33 -20.53 1.60 6.16
C THR A 33 -19.12 1.36 6.67
N LEU A 34 -18.28 2.40 6.69
CA LEU A 34 -16.94 2.30 7.29
C LEU A 34 -17.00 1.93 8.77
N GLU A 35 -17.99 2.46 9.50
CA GLU A 35 -18.21 2.11 10.90
C GLU A 35 -18.49 0.62 11.09
N GLN A 36 -19.29 0.02 10.21
CA GLN A 36 -19.58 -1.41 10.20
C GLN A 36 -18.34 -2.24 9.87
N PHE A 37 -17.49 -1.80 8.92
CA PHE A 37 -16.21 -2.44 8.65
C PHE A 37 -15.30 -2.45 9.88
N PHE A 38 -15.21 -1.31 10.58
CA PHE A 38 -14.33 -1.19 11.75
C PHE A 38 -14.87 -1.94 12.97
N ALA A 39 -16.19 -2.02 13.12
CA ALA A 39 -16.83 -2.74 14.19
C ALA A 39 -17.03 -4.24 13.91
N GLY A 40 -16.89 -4.68 12.65
CA GLY A 40 -17.23 -6.04 12.22
C GLY A 40 -18.73 -6.36 12.36
N LYS A 41 -19.59 -5.33 12.37
CA LYS A 41 -21.03 -5.47 12.64
C LYS A 41 -21.86 -5.43 11.36
N HIS A 42 -21.63 -6.39 10.48
CA HIS A 42 -22.45 -6.57 9.29
C HIS A 42 -22.45 -8.06 8.91
N GLU A 43 -23.57 -8.59 8.43
CA GLU A 43 -23.73 -10.01 8.08
C GLU A 43 -22.75 -10.51 7.00
N LEU A 44 -22.23 -9.59 6.16
CA LEU A 44 -21.24 -9.90 5.13
C LEU A 44 -19.79 -9.81 5.63
N LEU A 45 -19.57 -9.50 6.92
CA LEU A 45 -18.25 -9.39 7.54
C LEU A 45 -18.06 -10.45 8.61
N GLU A 46 -16.98 -11.22 8.52
CA GLU A 46 -16.65 -12.26 9.50
C GLU A 46 -15.90 -11.70 10.71
N GLN A 47 -15.25 -10.56 10.54
CA GLN A 47 -14.44 -9.91 11.59
C GLN A 47 -14.36 -8.39 11.39
N PRO A 48 -13.96 -7.64 12.45
CA PRO A 48 -13.63 -6.23 12.31
C PRO A 48 -12.31 -6.06 11.54
N PHE A 49 -12.21 -5.00 10.73
CA PHE A 49 -11.00 -4.64 10.01
C PHE A 49 -10.52 -3.24 10.42
N SER A 50 -9.21 -3.07 10.57
CA SER A 50 -8.64 -1.78 10.88
C SER A 50 -8.85 -0.77 9.74
N PRO A 51 -8.96 0.54 10.03
CA PRO A 51 -9.01 1.56 8.98
C PRO A 51 -7.85 1.48 7.99
N MET A 52 -6.66 1.11 8.48
CA MET A 52 -5.47 0.95 7.65
C MET A 52 -5.56 -0.26 6.72
N THR A 53 -6.16 -1.37 7.18
CA THR A 53 -6.43 -2.54 6.34
C THR A 53 -7.35 -2.19 5.17
N ILE A 54 -8.45 -1.48 5.44
CA ILE A 54 -9.40 -1.04 4.40
C ILE A 54 -8.71 -0.08 3.42
N ARG A 55 -7.96 0.89 3.92
CA ARG A 55 -7.20 1.81 3.08
C ARG A 55 -6.19 1.08 2.20
N PHE A 56 -5.41 0.17 2.78
CA PHE A 56 -4.42 -0.63 2.05
C PHE A 56 -5.08 -1.51 0.98
N PHE A 57 -6.20 -2.15 1.31
CA PHE A 57 -6.99 -2.94 0.38
C PHE A 57 -7.43 -2.12 -0.84
N ILE A 58 -7.99 -0.92 -0.62
CA ILE A 58 -8.42 -0.04 -1.72
C ILE A 58 -7.23 0.38 -2.59
N LEU A 59 -6.07 0.68 -1.99
CA LEU A 59 -4.88 1.10 -2.73
C LEU A 59 -4.20 -0.02 -3.53
N GLN A 60 -4.52 -1.29 -3.24
CA GLN A 60 -4.07 -2.43 -4.05
C GLN A 60 -4.75 -2.52 -5.42
N ALA A 61 -5.84 -1.79 -5.61
CA ALA A 61 -6.52 -1.68 -6.89
C ALA A 61 -6.25 -0.30 -7.51
N HIS A 62 -6.10 -0.26 -8.84
CA HIS A 62 -6.04 1.02 -9.54
C HIS A 62 -7.40 1.72 -9.42
N TYR A 63 -7.43 3.04 -9.20
CA TYR A 63 -8.67 3.78 -8.92
C TYR A 63 -9.72 3.68 -10.05
N ARG A 64 -9.29 3.40 -11.30
CA ARG A 64 -10.19 3.14 -12.44
C ARG A 64 -10.73 1.71 -12.48
N SER A 65 -10.20 0.81 -11.64
CA SER A 65 -10.65 -0.58 -11.58
C SER A 65 -11.77 -0.76 -10.57
N THR A 66 -12.64 -1.73 -10.80
CA THR A 66 -13.64 -2.14 -9.81
C THR A 66 -12.95 -2.75 -8.60
N VAL A 67 -13.37 -2.35 -7.40
CA VAL A 67 -12.90 -2.92 -6.14
C VAL A 67 -13.99 -3.85 -5.59
N ASP A 68 -13.69 -5.15 -5.51
CA ASP A 68 -14.63 -6.13 -4.98
C ASP A 68 -14.29 -6.48 -3.53
N PHE A 69 -15.18 -6.12 -2.60
CA PHE A 69 -15.03 -6.45 -1.19
C PHE A 69 -15.44 -7.89 -0.92
N SER A 70 -14.52 -8.66 -0.36
CA SER A 70 -14.77 -9.98 0.21
C SER A 70 -13.93 -10.16 1.47
N ASN A 71 -14.37 -11.03 2.39
CA ASN A 71 -13.60 -11.31 3.61
C ASN A 71 -12.21 -11.83 3.28
N ASP A 72 -12.08 -12.76 2.35
CA ASP A 72 -10.79 -13.32 1.94
C ASP A 72 -9.83 -12.25 1.41
N ALA A 73 -10.34 -11.31 0.60
CA ALA A 73 -9.54 -10.22 0.06
C ALA A 73 -9.09 -9.24 1.16
N LEU A 74 -9.96 -8.94 2.13
CA LEU A 74 -9.64 -8.09 3.28
C LEU A 74 -8.63 -8.77 4.21
N VAL A 75 -8.78 -10.06 4.49
CA VAL A 75 -7.80 -10.84 5.28
C VAL A 75 -6.45 -10.93 4.56
N ALA A 76 -6.45 -11.09 3.23
CA ALA A 76 -5.22 -11.06 2.45
C ALA A 76 -4.53 -9.69 2.51
N ALA A 77 -5.29 -8.60 2.42
CA ALA A 77 -4.77 -7.24 2.57
C ALA A 77 -4.21 -6.99 3.97
N GLU A 78 -4.88 -7.45 5.03
CA GLU A 78 -4.40 -7.36 6.40
C GLU A 78 -3.05 -8.06 6.58
N LYS A 79 -2.92 -9.29 6.07
CA LYS A 79 -1.66 -10.03 6.09
C LYS A 79 -0.56 -9.33 5.28
N GLY A 80 -0.92 -8.75 4.13
CA GLY A 80 0.00 -7.97 3.32
C GLY A 80 0.52 -6.74 4.06
N LEU A 81 -0.38 -5.97 4.66
CA LEU A 81 -0.03 -4.80 5.46
C LEU A 81 0.86 -5.18 6.67
N ALA A 82 0.53 -6.27 7.37
CA ALA A 82 1.32 -6.76 8.49
C ALA A 82 2.76 -7.11 8.06
N ARG A 83 2.95 -7.74 6.89
CA ARG A 83 4.30 -8.03 6.35
C ARG A 83 5.11 -6.77 6.05
N LEU A 84 4.49 -5.74 5.48
CA LEU A 84 5.17 -4.47 5.23
C LEU A 84 5.54 -3.77 6.55
N THR A 85 4.62 -3.76 7.52
CA THR A 85 4.86 -3.19 8.84
C THR A 85 5.99 -3.93 9.57
N GLU A 86 6.01 -5.27 9.50
CA GLU A 86 7.10 -6.06 10.08
C GLU A 86 8.45 -5.77 9.42
N ALA A 87 8.49 -5.70 8.09
CA ALA A 87 9.71 -5.32 7.37
C ALA A 87 10.20 -3.93 7.77
N TYR A 88 9.31 -2.96 7.93
CA TYR A 88 9.65 -1.63 8.45
C TYR A 88 10.24 -1.70 9.87
N GLN A 89 9.62 -2.47 10.78
CA GLN A 89 10.13 -2.65 12.14
C GLN A 89 11.53 -3.32 12.15
N ARG A 90 11.76 -4.27 11.25
CA ARG A 90 13.07 -4.90 11.06
C ARG A 90 14.09 -3.90 10.54
N LEU A 91 13.72 -3.06 9.57
CA LEU A 91 14.57 -1.98 9.05
C LEU A 91 15.06 -1.06 10.17
N MET A 92 14.16 -0.66 11.08
CA MET A 92 14.50 0.19 12.22
C MET A 92 15.50 -0.46 13.20
N LYS A 93 15.65 -1.78 13.16
CA LYS A 93 16.60 -2.54 13.99
C LYS A 93 17.93 -2.82 13.27
N ILE A 94 17.97 -2.67 11.95
CA ILE A 94 19.20 -2.89 11.17
C ILE A 94 20.17 -1.76 11.47
N LYS A 95 21.40 -2.12 11.82
CA LYS A 95 22.51 -1.18 11.93
C LYS A 95 23.30 -1.25 10.62
N ALA A 96 23.62 -0.09 10.08
CA ALA A 96 24.46 -0.02 8.90
C ALA A 96 25.80 -0.74 9.19
N SER A 97 26.20 -1.61 8.28
CA SER A 97 27.49 -2.26 8.33
C SER A 97 28.53 -1.38 7.63
N ALA A 98 29.65 -1.11 8.31
CA ALA A 98 30.77 -0.39 7.72
C ALA A 98 31.58 -1.24 6.73
N THR A 99 31.27 -2.52 6.58
CA THR A 99 32.04 -3.48 5.76
C THR A 99 31.48 -3.53 4.33
N THR A 100 32.29 -3.11 3.40
CA THR A 100 32.05 -2.99 1.95
C THR A 100 32.16 -4.34 1.23
N SER A 101 31.39 -5.35 1.57
CA SER A 101 31.39 -6.58 0.76
C SER A 101 30.00 -7.20 0.67
N GLU A 102 29.51 -7.25 -0.56
CA GLU A 102 28.18 -7.74 -0.95
C GLU A 102 27.01 -6.89 -0.48
N HIS A 103 26.81 -5.78 -1.19
CA HIS A 103 25.66 -4.88 -0.99
C HIS A 103 24.37 -5.56 -1.45
N LEU A 104 23.25 -5.28 -0.77
CA LEU A 104 21.96 -5.26 -1.44
C LEU A 104 22.16 -4.52 -2.76
N ASN A 105 21.68 -5.11 -3.86
CA ASN A 105 21.89 -4.53 -5.19
C ASN A 105 21.58 -3.01 -5.14
N PRO A 106 22.59 -2.12 -5.22
CA PRO A 106 22.38 -0.68 -5.08
C PRO A 106 21.44 -0.15 -6.15
N GLU A 107 21.41 -0.82 -7.32
CA GLU A 107 20.49 -0.48 -8.40
C GLU A 107 19.04 -0.69 -7.99
N LEU A 108 18.73 -1.73 -7.20
CA LEU A 108 17.38 -1.98 -6.72
C LEU A 108 16.88 -0.85 -5.83
N LEU A 109 17.71 -0.38 -4.92
CA LEU A 109 17.34 0.66 -3.94
C LEU A 109 17.33 2.06 -4.58
N ASN A 110 18.34 2.38 -5.40
CA ASN A 110 18.39 3.65 -6.11
C ASN A 110 17.26 3.77 -7.14
N SER A 111 16.88 2.66 -7.77
CA SER A 111 15.76 2.64 -8.70
C SER A 111 14.40 2.66 -8.00
N LEU A 112 14.30 2.27 -6.73
CA LEU A 112 13.03 2.14 -6.02
C LEU A 112 12.24 3.46 -6.00
N ARG A 113 12.90 4.56 -5.61
CA ARG A 113 12.27 5.89 -5.58
C ARG A 113 11.79 6.31 -6.96
N THR A 114 12.66 6.15 -7.98
CA THR A 114 12.34 6.48 -9.37
C THR A 114 11.17 5.64 -9.87
N ARG A 115 11.18 4.34 -9.65
CA ARG A 115 10.12 3.40 -10.03
C ARG A 115 8.79 3.72 -9.34
N CYS A 116 8.82 4.09 -8.05
CA CYS A 116 7.62 4.53 -7.35
C CYS A 116 7.09 5.85 -7.91
N GLN A 117 7.98 6.79 -8.24
CA GLN A 117 7.59 8.06 -8.86
C GLN A 117 6.99 7.82 -10.25
N GLU A 118 7.64 7.04 -11.10
CA GLU A 118 7.15 6.67 -12.42
C GLU A 118 5.77 6.02 -12.36
N ALA A 119 5.54 5.12 -11.39
CA ALA A 119 4.24 4.50 -11.19
C ALA A 119 3.17 5.51 -10.74
N MET A 120 3.52 6.50 -9.93
CA MET A 120 2.59 7.56 -9.55
C MET A 120 2.33 8.54 -10.68
N ASP A 121 3.32 8.80 -11.54
CA ASP A 121 3.19 9.64 -12.74
C ASP A 121 2.39 8.92 -13.84
N ASP A 122 2.36 7.58 -13.83
CA ASP A 122 1.51 6.75 -14.67
C ASP A 122 0.12 6.59 -14.07
N ASP A 123 -0.66 7.66 -14.13
CA ASP A 123 -2.08 7.70 -13.71
C ASP A 123 -2.32 7.23 -12.25
N LEU A 124 -1.41 7.60 -11.33
CA LEU A 124 -1.52 7.28 -9.90
C LEU A 124 -1.60 5.77 -9.62
N ASN A 125 -0.73 4.99 -10.25
CA ASN A 125 -0.73 3.53 -10.23
C ASN A 125 -0.24 2.97 -8.88
N SER A 126 -1.07 3.14 -7.85
CA SER A 126 -0.78 2.67 -6.49
C SER A 126 -0.51 1.16 -6.37
N PRO A 127 -1.15 0.25 -7.16
CA PRO A 127 -0.79 -1.17 -7.14
C PRO A 127 0.68 -1.43 -7.47
N ILE A 128 1.23 -0.72 -8.46
CA ILE A 128 2.64 -0.87 -8.84
C ILE A 128 3.55 -0.34 -7.74
N VAL A 129 3.22 0.79 -7.12
CA VAL A 129 3.96 1.30 -5.94
C VAL A 129 3.99 0.25 -4.83
N ILE A 130 2.84 -0.36 -4.51
CA ILE A 130 2.75 -1.39 -3.48
C ILE A 130 3.60 -2.61 -3.84
N SER A 131 3.65 -3.03 -5.11
CA SER A 131 4.52 -4.12 -5.53
C SER A 131 6.00 -3.80 -5.28
N HIS A 132 6.44 -2.57 -5.55
CA HIS A 132 7.81 -2.13 -5.27
C HIS A 132 8.12 -2.08 -3.77
N LEU A 133 7.13 -1.76 -2.92
CA LEU A 133 7.28 -1.84 -1.46
C LEU A 133 7.49 -3.28 -0.98
N PHE A 134 6.80 -4.26 -1.59
CA PHE A 134 7.06 -5.68 -1.28
C PHE A 134 8.44 -6.15 -1.74
N ASP A 135 8.96 -5.63 -2.86
CA ASP A 135 10.34 -5.89 -3.29
C ASP A 135 11.34 -5.38 -2.25
N SER A 136 11.11 -4.16 -1.75
CA SER A 136 11.93 -3.58 -0.66
C SER A 136 11.85 -4.40 0.62
N ALA A 137 10.65 -4.85 1.00
CA ALA A 137 10.45 -5.66 2.20
C ALA A 137 11.23 -6.99 2.11
N ARG A 138 11.29 -7.61 0.92
CA ARG A 138 12.11 -8.81 0.69
C ARG A 138 13.60 -8.52 0.90
N ALA A 139 14.09 -7.41 0.35
CA ALA A 139 15.48 -6.99 0.49
C ALA A 139 15.82 -6.72 1.98
N ILE A 140 14.97 -6.00 2.70
CA ILE A 140 15.12 -5.74 4.14
C ILE A 140 15.21 -7.05 4.94
N ASN A 141 14.32 -8.00 4.66
CA ASN A 141 14.32 -9.29 5.33
C ASN A 141 15.59 -10.08 5.06
N THR A 142 16.12 -10.05 3.84
CA THR A 142 17.39 -10.70 3.47
C THR A 142 18.56 -10.16 4.30
N VAL A 143 18.63 -8.84 4.48
CA VAL A 143 19.65 -8.19 5.33
C VAL A 143 19.45 -8.54 6.80
N PHE A 144 18.22 -8.47 7.28
CA PHE A 144 17.90 -8.75 8.67
C PHE A 144 18.25 -10.20 9.07
N ASP A 145 18.06 -11.14 8.13
CA ASP A 145 18.43 -12.55 8.31
C ASP A 145 19.94 -12.84 8.17
N GLY A 146 20.77 -11.79 8.02
CA GLY A 146 22.23 -11.92 7.88
C GLY A 146 22.71 -12.50 6.55
N LYS A 147 21.83 -12.53 5.53
CA LYS A 147 22.16 -13.04 4.19
C LYS A 147 22.57 -11.93 3.21
N GLY A 148 22.72 -10.72 3.70
CA GLY A 148 23.12 -9.55 2.94
C GLY A 148 23.58 -8.43 3.86
N THR A 149 24.22 -7.41 3.30
CA THR A 149 24.65 -6.20 4.01
C THR A 149 23.97 -4.98 3.41
N ILE A 150 23.82 -3.93 4.20
CA ILE A 150 23.24 -2.66 3.76
C ILE A 150 24.22 -1.53 4.06
N SER A 151 24.45 -0.64 3.10
CA SER A 151 25.25 0.55 3.34
C SER A 151 24.45 1.61 4.11
N GLN A 152 25.13 2.55 4.72
CA GLN A 152 24.49 3.68 5.40
C GLN A 152 23.62 4.49 4.41
N ALA A 153 24.10 4.71 3.19
CA ALA A 153 23.36 5.44 2.15
C ALA A 153 22.05 4.72 1.74
N ASP A 154 22.11 3.39 1.60
CA ASP A 154 20.92 2.59 1.26
C ASP A 154 19.90 2.59 2.40
N LEU A 155 20.38 2.53 3.65
CA LEU A 155 19.53 2.61 4.84
C LEU A 155 18.81 3.96 4.90
N GLU A 156 19.50 5.07 4.69
CA GLU A 156 18.92 6.40 4.67
C GLU A 156 17.92 6.58 3.53
N LEU A 157 18.19 6.01 2.35
CA LEU A 157 17.28 6.05 1.22
C LEU A 157 15.97 5.31 1.53
N ILE A 158 16.04 4.12 2.10
CA ILE A 158 14.84 3.33 2.45
C ILE A 158 14.06 4.03 3.57
N LEU A 159 14.73 4.60 4.57
CA LEU A 159 14.08 5.36 5.63
C LEU A 159 13.37 6.60 5.07
N CYS A 160 14.00 7.34 4.17
CA CYS A 160 13.40 8.49 3.52
C CYS A 160 12.14 8.12 2.70
N LEU A 161 12.17 6.98 2.00
CA LEU A 161 11.00 6.48 1.27
C LEU A 161 9.85 6.13 2.22
N ASN A 162 10.13 5.48 3.34
CA ASN A 162 9.13 5.12 4.32
C ASN A 162 8.56 6.34 5.08
N ASP A 163 9.37 7.37 5.33
CA ASP A 163 8.92 8.61 5.97
C ASP A 163 7.94 9.39 5.09
N ASN A 164 8.08 9.30 3.77
CA ASN A 164 7.18 9.90 2.80
C ASN A 164 5.93 9.04 2.50
N LEU A 165 5.82 7.84 3.08
CA LEU A 165 4.66 6.95 2.95
C LEU A 165 3.87 6.93 4.26
N PRO A 166 2.90 7.86 4.45
CA PRO A 166 2.12 7.94 5.70
C PRO A 166 1.24 6.70 5.96
N MET A 167 1.29 5.72 5.05
CA MET A 167 0.55 4.46 5.16
C MET A 167 1.17 3.46 6.16
N LEU A 168 2.42 3.69 6.58
CA LEU A 168 3.14 2.78 7.47
C LEU A 168 3.35 3.36 8.89
N LYS A 169 2.87 4.57 9.12
CA LYS A 169 2.78 5.23 10.42
C LYS A 169 1.35 5.11 10.95
#